data_323ce2dbea7f57328b0e3104db05a1d4
#
_entry.id   323ce2dbea7f57328b0e3104db05a1d4
#
_cell.length_a   1.000
_cell.length_b   1.000
_cell.length_c   1.000
_cell.angle_alpha   90.00
_cell.angle_beta   90.00
_cell.angle_gamma   90.00
#
_symmetry.space_group_name_H-M   'P 1'
#
loop_
_entity.id
_entity.type
_entity.pdbx_description
1 polymer ?
#
loop_
_entity_poly.entity_id
_entity_poly.type
_entity_poly.pdbx_seq_one_letter_code
_entity_poly.pdbx_strand_id
1 'polypeptide(L)'
;MDFTEDAYVLSARAHGDTGVVVELLTESHGRRAAYVAGGASRRMKPFLQAGARVVADYRARTSDHLGSARLEPVGEGPSALFDDPLALTGLAAAAAVAQGALPEREPHPGAFFAFEALMAAFALPDVWPAIFVRFEAGLLEDLGFGLDLSRCAVTGGMDDLVWVSPRTGRAVSREAGAPYADKLLKLPPFMLGAQAGLGEGDVGSGLDLTGHFLEQFVFHPQNRPIPPARVWMVDKLREAGRL
;
A
#
# COMPACT_ATOMS: atom_id res chain seq x y z
N MET A 1 -22.39 10.22 12.91
CA MET A 1 -21.94 9.79 11.57
C MET A 1 -22.15 8.30 11.50
N ASP A 2 -22.95 7.84 10.56
CA ASP A 2 -23.30 6.42 10.42
C ASP A 2 -23.17 6.06 8.93
N PHE A 3 -22.57 4.92 8.62
CA PHE A 3 -22.47 4.39 7.28
C PHE A 3 -22.33 2.88 7.27
N THR A 4 -22.65 2.24 6.14
CA THR A 4 -22.39 0.83 5.90
C THR A 4 -21.73 0.68 4.54
N GLU A 5 -20.49 0.16 4.52
CA GLU A 5 -19.74 -0.05 3.27
C GLU A 5 -18.70 -1.15 3.39
N ASP A 6 -18.18 -1.59 2.26
CA ASP A 6 -17.04 -2.50 2.19
C ASP A 6 -15.78 -1.85 2.75
N ALA A 7 -15.01 -2.62 3.49
CA ALA A 7 -13.76 -2.17 4.10
C ALA A 7 -12.72 -3.29 4.11
N TYR A 8 -11.45 -2.91 4.11
CA TYR A 8 -10.34 -3.80 4.43
C TYR A 8 -9.84 -3.52 5.85
N VAL A 9 -9.61 -4.57 6.61
CA VAL A 9 -8.95 -4.46 7.92
C VAL A 9 -7.46 -4.21 7.67
N LEU A 10 -6.93 -3.10 8.18
CA LEU A 10 -5.49 -2.81 8.15
C LEU A 10 -4.78 -3.34 9.39
N SER A 11 -5.40 -3.21 10.54
CA SER A 11 -4.89 -3.75 11.81
C SER A 11 -6.01 -3.96 12.82
N ALA A 12 -5.73 -4.80 13.82
CA ALA A 12 -6.62 -5.02 14.94
C ALA A 12 -5.82 -5.17 16.23
N ARG A 13 -6.24 -4.53 17.28
CA ARG A 13 -5.61 -4.59 18.61
C ARG A 13 -6.66 -4.88 19.69
N ALA A 14 -6.31 -5.73 20.65
CA ALA A 14 -7.19 -6.02 21.77
C ALA A 14 -7.53 -4.72 22.57
N HIS A 15 -8.76 -4.60 23.00
CA HIS A 15 -9.23 -3.48 23.80
C HIS A 15 -10.22 -3.98 24.88
N GLY A 16 -9.79 -3.98 26.14
CA GLY A 16 -10.50 -4.64 27.23
C GLY A 16 -10.54 -6.17 27.06
N ASP A 17 -11.46 -6.81 27.77
CA ASP A 17 -11.51 -8.27 27.87
C ASP A 17 -12.08 -8.94 26.61
N THR A 18 -13.02 -8.29 25.93
CA THR A 18 -13.76 -8.91 24.82
C THR A 18 -13.75 -8.09 23.53
N GLY A 19 -13.34 -6.82 23.60
CA GLY A 19 -13.35 -5.90 22.46
C GLY A 19 -12.05 -5.87 21.70
N VAL A 20 -12.12 -5.31 20.50
CA VAL A 20 -10.98 -5.03 19.64
C VAL A 20 -11.16 -3.65 19.02
N VAL A 21 -10.09 -2.87 18.93
CA VAL A 21 -10.06 -1.67 18.07
C VAL A 21 -9.43 -2.08 16.76
N VAL A 22 -10.15 -1.84 15.66
CA VAL A 22 -9.70 -2.09 14.30
C VAL A 22 -9.40 -0.79 13.57
N GLU A 23 -8.44 -0.84 12.65
CA GLU A 23 -8.26 0.18 11.63
C GLU A 23 -8.83 -0.37 10.31
N LEU A 24 -9.76 0.36 9.74
CA LEU A 24 -10.44 0.02 8.50
C LEU A 24 -10.01 0.97 7.39
N LEU A 25 -9.79 0.45 6.19
CA LEU A 25 -9.67 1.22 4.96
C LEU A 25 -10.99 1.10 4.20
N THR A 26 -11.66 2.21 3.97
CA THR A 26 -12.94 2.29 3.29
C THR A 26 -12.82 3.19 2.05
N GLU A 27 -13.66 2.97 1.04
CA GLU A 27 -13.63 3.75 -0.20
C GLU A 27 -14.05 5.20 0.05
N SER A 28 -15.25 5.39 0.65
CA SER A 28 -15.91 6.69 0.70
C SER A 28 -15.64 7.48 1.98
N HIS A 29 -15.14 6.81 3.04
CA HIS A 29 -14.92 7.44 4.34
C HIS A 29 -13.45 7.39 4.80
N GLY A 30 -12.55 6.86 3.95
CA GLY A 30 -11.12 6.78 4.20
C GLY A 30 -10.74 5.81 5.31
N ARG A 31 -9.61 6.05 5.94
CA ARG A 31 -9.13 5.24 7.06
C ARG A 31 -9.89 5.58 8.34
N ARG A 32 -10.45 4.57 9.01
CA ARG A 32 -11.29 4.71 10.21
C ARG A 32 -10.89 3.75 11.31
N ALA A 33 -10.71 4.29 12.51
CA ALA A 33 -10.63 3.47 13.71
C ALA A 33 -12.04 3.17 14.26
N ALA A 34 -12.29 1.93 14.66
CA ALA A 34 -13.57 1.53 15.24
C ALA A 34 -13.41 0.50 16.36
N TYR A 35 -14.21 0.63 17.40
CA TYR A 35 -14.36 -0.41 18.42
C TYR A 35 -15.33 -1.48 17.93
N VAL A 36 -14.92 -2.75 18.04
CA VAL A 36 -15.73 -3.93 17.70
C VAL A 36 -16.00 -4.72 18.96
N ALA A 37 -17.23 -4.70 19.42
CA ALA A 37 -17.68 -5.47 20.57
C ALA A 37 -17.61 -6.98 20.27
N GLY A 38 -17.06 -7.78 21.19
CA GLY A 38 -16.90 -9.23 20.98
C GLY A 38 -15.87 -9.61 19.91
N GLY A 39 -15.08 -8.65 19.41
CA GLY A 39 -14.04 -8.86 18.41
C GLY A 39 -12.95 -9.83 18.87
N ALA A 40 -12.69 -9.97 20.16
CA ALA A 40 -11.72 -10.91 20.70
C ALA A 40 -12.17 -12.40 20.62
N SER A 41 -13.41 -12.67 20.20
CA SER A 41 -13.93 -14.03 20.08
C SER A 41 -13.17 -14.86 19.03
N ARG A 42 -13.10 -16.18 19.24
CA ARG A 42 -12.47 -17.11 18.28
C ARG A 42 -13.09 -17.04 16.89
N ARG A 43 -14.38 -16.76 16.80
CA ARG A 43 -15.11 -16.62 15.53
C ARG A 43 -14.65 -15.41 14.72
N MET A 44 -14.34 -14.28 15.39
CA MET A 44 -13.97 -13.05 14.70
C MET A 44 -12.49 -12.96 14.36
N LYS A 45 -11.61 -13.66 15.07
CA LYS A 45 -10.16 -13.58 14.88
C LYS A 45 -9.68 -13.71 13.42
N PRO A 46 -10.18 -14.66 12.61
CA PRO A 46 -9.73 -14.78 11.21
C PRO A 46 -10.05 -13.55 10.36
N PHE A 47 -11.15 -12.87 10.67
CA PHE A 47 -11.65 -11.73 9.92
C PHE A 47 -11.13 -10.37 10.43
N LEU A 48 -10.34 -10.39 11.49
CA LEU A 48 -9.64 -9.22 12.01
C LEU A 48 -8.15 -9.22 11.69
N GLN A 49 -7.72 -10.08 10.74
CA GLN A 49 -6.37 -10.04 10.20
C GLN A 49 -6.25 -8.93 9.16
N ALA A 50 -5.03 -8.38 9.00
CA ALA A 50 -4.74 -7.45 7.92
C ALA A 50 -5.16 -8.06 6.57
N GLY A 51 -5.75 -7.26 5.69
CA GLY A 51 -6.24 -7.68 4.38
C GLY A 51 -7.60 -8.40 4.38
N ALA A 52 -8.20 -8.67 5.55
CA ALA A 52 -9.55 -9.22 5.59
C ALA A 52 -10.57 -8.20 5.05
N ARG A 53 -11.42 -8.64 4.12
CA ARG A 53 -12.54 -7.84 3.61
C ARG A 53 -13.76 -8.03 4.49
N VAL A 54 -14.43 -6.95 4.84
CA VAL A 54 -15.61 -6.93 5.69
C VAL A 54 -16.60 -5.89 5.19
N VAL A 55 -17.89 -6.09 5.47
CA VAL A 55 -18.87 -5.00 5.45
C VAL A 55 -18.90 -4.41 6.85
N ALA A 56 -18.65 -3.11 6.94
CA ALA A 56 -18.61 -2.38 8.19
C ALA A 56 -19.87 -1.51 8.37
N ASP A 57 -20.72 -1.84 9.35
CA ASP A 57 -21.77 -0.94 9.86
C ASP A 57 -21.12 -0.09 10.98
N TYR A 58 -20.73 1.13 10.60
CA TYR A 58 -19.97 2.06 11.44
C TYR A 58 -20.88 3.12 12.02
N ARG A 59 -20.67 3.44 13.30
CA ARG A 59 -21.42 4.48 14.03
C ARG A 59 -20.50 5.28 14.93
N ALA A 60 -20.60 6.61 14.85
CA ALA A 60 -19.91 7.52 15.75
C ALA A 60 -20.80 8.73 16.09
N ARG A 61 -20.72 9.20 17.33
CA ARG A 61 -21.49 10.39 17.78
C ARG A 61 -21.06 11.63 16.99
N THR A 62 -19.77 11.79 16.79
CA THR A 62 -19.16 12.84 15.98
C THR A 62 -18.05 12.24 15.15
N SER A 63 -17.58 12.97 14.13
CA SER A 63 -16.45 12.53 13.28
C SER A 63 -15.16 12.31 14.05
N ASP A 64 -14.98 12.98 15.21
CA ASP A 64 -13.72 13.02 15.95
C ASP A 64 -13.59 11.96 17.05
N HIS A 65 -14.68 11.28 17.37
CA HIS A 65 -14.66 10.22 18.39
C HIS A 65 -14.36 8.85 17.74
N LEU A 66 -13.76 7.98 18.52
CA LEU A 66 -13.66 6.56 18.17
C LEU A 66 -15.07 6.01 17.95
N GLY A 67 -15.35 5.56 16.73
CA GLY A 67 -16.61 4.94 16.38
C GLY A 67 -16.70 3.51 16.93
N SER A 68 -17.89 2.94 16.83
CA SER A 68 -18.10 1.51 16.96
C SER A 68 -18.46 0.92 15.59
N ALA A 69 -18.07 -0.32 15.34
CA ALA A 69 -18.45 -1.01 14.12
C ALA A 69 -18.95 -2.42 14.43
N ARG A 70 -19.96 -2.83 13.67
CA ARG A 70 -20.31 -4.23 13.49
C ARG A 70 -19.71 -4.66 12.15
N LEU A 71 -18.95 -5.74 12.18
CA LEU A 71 -18.27 -6.26 10.98
C LEU A 71 -18.93 -7.55 10.54
N GLU A 72 -19.26 -7.61 9.25
CA GLU A 72 -19.72 -8.83 8.58
C GLU A 72 -18.63 -9.30 7.63
N PRO A 73 -18.06 -10.51 7.83
CA PRO A 73 -16.99 -11.02 6.96
C PRO A 73 -17.44 -11.18 5.51
N VAL A 74 -16.54 -10.84 4.57
CA VAL A 74 -16.73 -11.08 3.14
C VAL A 74 -15.67 -12.07 2.66
N GLY A 75 -16.11 -13.21 2.16
CA GLY A 75 -15.22 -14.29 1.71
C GLY A 75 -14.48 -15.00 2.85
N GLU A 76 -13.36 -15.63 2.54
CA GLU A 76 -12.58 -16.45 3.48
C GLU A 76 -11.45 -15.66 4.18
N GLY A 77 -11.35 -14.35 3.89
CA GLY A 77 -10.28 -13.51 4.39
C GLY A 77 -8.89 -13.91 3.83
N PRO A 78 -7.79 -13.46 4.44
CA PRO A 78 -6.44 -13.73 3.96
C PRO A 78 -5.93 -15.14 4.30
N SER A 79 -6.79 -16.08 4.71
CA SER A 79 -6.40 -17.44 5.10
C SER A 79 -5.68 -18.20 3.98
N ALA A 80 -6.02 -17.94 2.72
CA ALA A 80 -5.35 -18.52 1.55
C ALA A 80 -3.85 -18.18 1.46
N LEU A 81 -3.40 -17.13 2.14
CA LEU A 81 -2.00 -16.70 2.15
C LEU A 81 -1.17 -17.35 3.27
N PHE A 82 -1.79 -18.11 4.18
CA PHE A 82 -1.07 -18.66 5.33
C PHE A 82 0.01 -19.67 4.94
N ASP A 83 -0.11 -20.29 3.78
CA ASP A 83 0.89 -21.22 3.24
C ASP A 83 1.98 -20.52 2.41
N ASP A 84 1.88 -19.20 2.21
CA ASP A 84 2.90 -18.38 1.53
C ASP A 84 3.48 -17.32 2.49
N PRO A 85 4.59 -17.62 3.18
CA PRO A 85 5.20 -16.68 4.12
C PRO A 85 5.64 -15.37 3.46
N LEU A 86 6.01 -15.40 2.18
CA LEU A 86 6.46 -14.21 1.47
C LEU A 86 5.28 -13.28 1.18
N ALA A 87 4.16 -13.82 0.70
CA ALA A 87 2.92 -13.07 0.52
C ALA A 87 2.40 -12.47 1.85
N LEU A 88 2.54 -13.20 2.96
CA LEU A 88 2.20 -12.66 4.29
C LEU A 88 3.05 -11.47 4.68
N THR A 89 4.35 -11.45 4.33
CA THR A 89 5.18 -10.25 4.56
C THR A 89 4.72 -9.08 3.72
N GLY A 90 4.33 -9.34 2.46
CA GLY A 90 3.77 -8.34 1.55
C GLY A 90 2.46 -7.74 2.09
N LEU A 91 1.56 -8.60 2.57
CA LEU A 91 0.29 -8.17 3.17
C LEU A 91 0.52 -7.29 4.40
N ALA A 92 1.40 -7.73 5.31
CA ALA A 92 1.74 -6.94 6.50
C ALA A 92 2.37 -5.58 6.14
N ALA A 93 3.22 -5.56 5.13
CA ALA A 93 3.84 -4.34 4.61
C ALA A 93 2.80 -3.39 4.01
N ALA A 94 1.90 -3.91 3.14
CA ALA A 94 0.84 -3.11 2.51
C ALA A 94 -0.08 -2.46 3.56
N ALA A 95 -0.54 -3.24 4.53
CA ALA A 95 -1.38 -2.73 5.61
C ALA A 95 -0.67 -1.67 6.46
N ALA A 96 0.60 -1.89 6.81
CA ALA A 96 1.39 -0.94 7.59
C ALA A 96 1.67 0.36 6.80
N VAL A 97 1.96 0.27 5.50
CA VAL A 97 2.17 1.43 4.63
C VAL A 97 0.86 2.22 4.50
N ALA A 98 -0.27 1.56 4.18
CA ALA A 98 -1.57 2.22 4.08
C ALA A 98 -1.96 2.91 5.41
N GLN A 99 -1.81 2.21 6.54
CA GLN A 99 -2.11 2.75 7.87
C GLN A 99 -1.21 3.93 8.23
N GLY A 100 0.05 3.88 7.83
CA GLY A 100 1.03 4.93 8.13
C GLY A 100 0.92 6.15 7.24
N ALA A 101 0.59 5.97 5.97
CA ALA A 101 0.59 7.02 4.96
C ALA A 101 -0.74 7.78 4.88
N LEU A 102 -1.87 7.06 4.95
CA LEU A 102 -3.18 7.67 4.79
C LEU A 102 -3.61 8.43 6.06
N PRO A 103 -4.06 9.68 5.93
CA PRO A 103 -4.68 10.40 7.03
C PRO A 103 -5.98 9.71 7.48
N GLU A 104 -6.36 9.91 8.73
CA GLU A 104 -7.65 9.41 9.22
C GLU A 104 -8.80 10.25 8.65
N ARG A 105 -9.91 9.59 8.32
CA ARG A 105 -11.19 10.22 8.00
C ARG A 105 -11.20 11.02 6.70
N GLU A 106 -10.20 10.88 5.90
CA GLU A 106 -10.09 11.49 4.59
C GLU A 106 -10.24 10.40 3.51
N PRO A 107 -11.23 10.52 2.60
CA PRO A 107 -11.40 9.56 1.52
C PRO A 107 -10.22 9.57 0.55
N HIS A 108 -9.70 8.39 0.28
CA HIS A 108 -8.65 8.13 -0.69
C HIS A 108 -9.07 6.94 -1.55
N PRO A 109 -10.03 7.11 -2.48
CA PRO A 109 -10.57 6.00 -3.27
C PRO A 109 -9.52 5.34 -4.16
N GLY A 110 -8.55 6.11 -4.69
CA GLY A 110 -7.44 5.56 -5.46
C GLY A 110 -6.60 4.59 -4.63
N ALA A 111 -6.28 4.95 -3.39
CA ALA A 111 -5.57 4.08 -2.46
C ALA A 111 -6.38 2.83 -2.07
N PHE A 112 -7.70 2.96 -1.91
CA PHE A 112 -8.58 1.82 -1.66
C PHE A 112 -8.53 0.81 -2.80
N PHE A 113 -8.73 1.25 -4.05
CA PHE A 113 -8.69 0.37 -5.22
C PHE A 113 -7.30 -0.21 -5.48
N ALA A 114 -6.24 0.57 -5.24
CA ALA A 114 -4.87 0.06 -5.34
C ALA A 114 -4.59 -1.05 -4.31
N PHE A 115 -5.09 -0.90 -3.07
CA PHE A 115 -5.02 -1.93 -2.04
C PHE A 115 -5.83 -3.17 -2.43
N GLU A 116 -7.05 -3.00 -2.93
CA GLU A 116 -7.91 -4.10 -3.41
C GLU A 116 -7.22 -4.90 -4.53
N ALA A 117 -6.66 -4.21 -5.52
CA ALA A 117 -5.91 -4.84 -6.61
C ALA A 117 -4.70 -5.64 -6.10
N LEU A 118 -3.99 -5.11 -5.10
CA LEU A 118 -2.89 -5.83 -4.46
C LEU A 118 -3.37 -7.07 -3.70
N MET A 119 -4.50 -6.98 -2.98
CA MET A 119 -5.08 -8.15 -2.30
C MET A 119 -5.38 -9.28 -3.28
N ALA A 120 -5.95 -8.96 -4.45
CA ALA A 120 -6.20 -9.95 -5.50
C ALA A 120 -4.90 -10.51 -6.10
N ALA A 121 -3.85 -9.69 -6.21
CA ALA A 121 -2.57 -10.08 -6.79
C ALA A 121 -1.77 -11.07 -5.93
N PHE A 122 -1.99 -11.14 -4.62
CA PHE A 122 -1.29 -12.10 -3.75
C PHE A 122 -1.52 -13.58 -4.14
N ALA A 123 -2.57 -13.88 -4.88
CA ALA A 123 -2.78 -15.21 -5.48
C ALA A 123 -1.76 -15.56 -6.60
N LEU A 124 -0.96 -14.60 -7.04
CA LEU A 124 0.00 -14.71 -8.15
C LEU A 124 1.41 -14.44 -7.63
N PRO A 125 2.15 -15.46 -7.14
CA PRO A 125 3.43 -15.28 -6.46
C PRO A 125 4.47 -14.48 -7.25
N ASP A 126 4.51 -14.64 -8.58
CA ASP A 126 5.50 -13.96 -9.45
C ASP A 126 5.09 -12.53 -9.82
N VAL A 127 3.86 -12.13 -9.54
CA VAL A 127 3.30 -10.86 -10.00
C VAL A 127 3.10 -9.87 -8.85
N TRP A 128 2.67 -10.35 -7.67
CA TRP A 128 2.30 -9.47 -6.57
C TRP A 128 3.41 -8.47 -6.17
N PRO A 129 4.74 -8.78 -6.26
CA PRO A 129 5.75 -7.80 -5.88
C PRO A 129 5.76 -6.57 -6.79
N ALA A 130 5.50 -6.75 -8.09
CA ALA A 130 5.35 -5.63 -9.01
C ALA A 130 4.04 -4.85 -8.78
N ILE A 131 2.96 -5.55 -8.43
CA ILE A 131 1.70 -4.90 -8.05
C ILE A 131 1.85 -4.14 -6.72
N PHE A 132 2.69 -4.62 -5.81
CA PHE A 132 3.04 -3.89 -4.58
C PHE A 132 3.70 -2.54 -4.91
N VAL A 133 4.65 -2.49 -5.85
CA VAL A 133 5.25 -1.24 -6.33
C VAL A 133 4.16 -0.31 -6.91
N ARG A 134 3.23 -0.85 -7.70
CA ARG A 134 2.12 -0.06 -8.26
C ARG A 134 1.16 0.45 -7.19
N PHE A 135 0.89 -0.36 -6.15
CA PHE A 135 0.12 0.08 -4.98
C PHE A 135 0.80 1.28 -4.30
N GLU A 136 2.10 1.23 -4.05
CA GLU A 136 2.83 2.36 -3.46
C GLU A 136 2.82 3.60 -4.35
N ALA A 137 2.99 3.42 -5.67
CA ALA A 137 2.92 4.53 -6.63
C ALA A 137 1.51 5.15 -6.68
N GLY A 138 0.45 4.34 -6.67
CA GLY A 138 -0.93 4.81 -6.60
C GLY A 138 -1.24 5.52 -5.28
N LEU A 139 -0.70 5.04 -4.17
CA LEU A 139 -0.81 5.69 -2.87
C LEU A 139 -0.15 7.07 -2.87
N LEU A 140 1.05 7.19 -3.46
CA LEU A 140 1.74 8.48 -3.63
C LEU A 140 0.93 9.44 -4.51
N GLU A 141 0.33 8.96 -5.60
CA GLU A 141 -0.52 9.75 -6.48
C GLU A 141 -1.76 10.29 -5.75
N ASP A 142 -2.45 9.43 -5.01
CA ASP A 142 -3.66 9.78 -4.26
C ASP A 142 -3.38 10.76 -3.10
N LEU A 143 -2.16 10.73 -2.55
CA LEU A 143 -1.66 11.68 -1.55
C LEU A 143 -1.12 12.99 -2.15
N GLY A 144 -1.14 13.15 -3.49
CA GLY A 144 -0.65 14.35 -4.17
C GLY A 144 0.85 14.38 -4.44
N PHE A 145 1.55 13.26 -4.22
CA PHE A 145 3.00 13.09 -4.49
C PHE A 145 3.27 12.19 -5.70
N GLY A 146 2.31 12.10 -6.62
CA GLY A 146 2.39 11.25 -7.79
C GLY A 146 3.63 11.51 -8.66
N LEU A 147 4.12 10.44 -9.27
CA LEU A 147 5.26 10.51 -10.20
C LEU A 147 4.79 10.93 -11.59
N ASP A 148 5.45 11.90 -12.21
CA ASP A 148 5.21 12.25 -13.61
C ASP A 148 6.12 11.41 -14.52
N LEU A 149 5.60 10.26 -14.93
CA LEU A 149 6.30 9.30 -15.78
C LEU A 149 5.94 9.45 -17.26
N SER A 150 5.17 10.47 -17.64
CA SER A 150 4.63 10.63 -18.99
C SER A 150 5.65 11.12 -20.02
N ARG A 151 6.64 11.91 -19.58
CA ARG A 151 7.64 12.52 -20.45
C ARG A 151 8.95 12.85 -19.73
N CYS A 152 10.03 12.92 -20.48
CA CYS A 152 11.34 13.32 -19.98
C CYS A 152 11.30 14.77 -19.46
N ALA A 153 11.73 14.99 -18.22
CA ALA A 153 11.79 16.31 -17.60
C ALA A 153 12.75 17.29 -18.29
N VAL A 154 13.73 16.78 -19.06
CA VAL A 154 14.75 17.57 -19.73
C VAL A 154 14.40 17.84 -21.18
N THR A 155 14.02 16.79 -21.96
CA THR A 155 13.80 16.90 -23.40
C THR A 155 12.32 17.05 -23.77
N GLY A 156 11.40 16.72 -22.87
CA GLY A 156 9.97 16.63 -23.16
C GLY A 156 9.54 15.41 -23.99
N GLY A 157 10.51 14.59 -24.44
CA GLY A 157 10.23 13.35 -25.18
C GLY A 157 9.58 12.28 -24.32
N MET A 158 8.89 11.34 -24.96
CA MET A 158 8.16 10.25 -24.28
C MET A 158 8.88 8.91 -24.38
N ASP A 159 9.95 8.85 -25.18
CA ASP A 159 10.66 7.61 -25.47
C ASP A 159 11.85 7.39 -24.53
N ASP A 160 12.21 6.11 -24.35
CA ASP A 160 13.38 5.65 -23.59
C ASP A 160 13.51 6.28 -22.19
N LEU A 161 12.37 6.36 -21.49
CA LEU A 161 12.33 6.82 -20.11
C LEU A 161 12.81 5.70 -19.19
N VAL A 162 13.98 5.87 -18.57
CA VAL A 162 14.66 4.84 -17.77
C VAL A 162 15.08 5.31 -16.38
N TRP A 163 14.89 6.60 -16.09
CA TRP A 163 15.26 7.21 -14.83
C TRP A 163 14.14 8.08 -14.27
N VAL A 164 14.17 8.30 -12.96
CA VAL A 164 13.34 9.30 -12.27
C VAL A 164 14.23 10.19 -11.42
N SER A 165 13.97 11.49 -11.49
CA SER A 165 14.64 12.47 -10.63
C SER A 165 14.17 12.34 -9.18
N PRO A 166 15.04 12.07 -8.20
CA PRO A 166 14.65 11.92 -6.79
C PRO A 166 14.09 13.22 -6.17
N ARG A 167 14.38 14.37 -6.79
CA ARG A 167 13.89 15.68 -6.31
C ARG A 167 12.48 16.01 -6.79
N THR A 168 12.13 15.58 -8.02
CA THR A 168 10.93 16.07 -8.70
C THR A 168 9.92 14.97 -9.02
N GLY A 169 10.28 13.70 -8.88
CA GLY A 169 9.42 12.58 -9.27
C GLY A 169 9.17 12.47 -10.79
N ARG A 170 9.92 13.22 -11.60
CA ARG A 170 9.73 13.25 -13.05
C ARG A 170 10.68 12.30 -13.77
N ALA A 171 10.13 11.63 -14.80
CA ALA A 171 10.92 10.73 -15.63
C ALA A 171 12.02 11.47 -16.43
N VAL A 172 13.12 10.77 -16.69
CA VAL A 172 14.25 11.25 -17.50
C VAL A 172 14.64 10.14 -18.47
N SER A 173 14.88 10.53 -19.74
CA SER A 173 15.32 9.60 -20.79
C SER A 173 16.76 9.14 -20.55
N ARG A 174 17.13 8.01 -21.16
CA ARG A 174 18.46 7.41 -21.03
C ARG A 174 19.57 8.40 -21.37
N GLU A 175 19.46 9.05 -22.52
CA GLU A 175 20.46 10.00 -23.02
C GLU A 175 20.59 11.21 -22.08
N ALA A 176 19.47 11.85 -21.72
CA ALA A 176 19.47 13.03 -20.85
C ALA A 176 19.94 12.71 -19.42
N GLY A 177 19.68 11.50 -18.94
CA GLY A 177 20.07 11.05 -17.59
C GLY A 177 21.49 10.51 -17.50
N ALA A 178 22.12 10.12 -18.60
CA ALA A 178 23.44 9.46 -18.60
C ALA A 178 24.52 10.17 -17.77
N PRO A 179 24.65 11.51 -17.82
CA PRO A 179 25.65 12.22 -17.00
C PRO A 179 25.36 12.23 -15.50
N TYR A 180 24.14 11.82 -15.09
CA TYR A 180 23.63 11.89 -13.72
C TYR A 180 23.10 10.54 -13.23
N ALA A 181 23.44 9.44 -13.92
CA ALA A 181 22.90 8.11 -13.65
C ALA A 181 23.10 7.65 -12.20
N ASP A 182 24.20 8.06 -11.55
CA ASP A 182 24.53 7.81 -10.15
C ASP A 182 23.64 8.55 -9.14
N LYS A 183 22.90 9.57 -9.60
CA LYS A 183 22.02 10.44 -8.78
C LYS A 183 20.54 10.25 -9.12
N LEU A 184 20.24 9.44 -10.12
CA LEU A 184 18.87 9.18 -10.55
C LEU A 184 18.40 7.81 -10.06
N LEU A 185 17.10 7.69 -9.84
CA LEU A 185 16.46 6.42 -9.51
C LEU A 185 16.12 5.68 -10.80
N LYS A 186 16.29 4.37 -10.82
CA LYS A 186 15.90 3.55 -12.00
C LYS A 186 14.39 3.52 -12.14
N LEU A 187 13.91 3.64 -13.37
CA LEU A 187 12.50 3.53 -13.72
C LEU A 187 12.25 2.17 -14.37
N PRO A 188 11.63 1.21 -13.68
CA PRO A 188 11.30 -0.08 -14.27
C PRO A 188 10.25 0.06 -15.38
N PRO A 189 10.39 -0.65 -16.51
CA PRO A 189 9.47 -0.55 -17.64
C PRO A 189 8.00 -0.84 -17.27
N PHE A 190 7.76 -1.78 -16.36
CA PHE A 190 6.39 -2.13 -15.94
C PHE A 190 5.62 -0.97 -15.28
N MET A 191 6.30 0.07 -14.79
CA MET A 191 5.64 1.28 -14.27
C MET A 191 5.13 2.22 -15.37
N LEU A 192 5.64 2.09 -16.60
CA LEU A 192 5.20 2.90 -17.76
C LEU A 192 3.97 2.33 -18.47
N GLY A 193 3.67 1.06 -18.27
CA GLY A 193 2.49 0.44 -18.88
C GLY A 193 2.36 -1.05 -18.56
N ALA A 194 1.14 -1.59 -18.71
CA ALA A 194 0.83 -2.98 -18.37
C ALA A 194 1.42 -4.01 -19.34
N GLN A 195 1.89 -3.59 -20.52
CA GLN A 195 2.43 -4.49 -21.56
C GLN A 195 3.94 -4.74 -21.42
N ALA A 196 4.64 -3.98 -20.58
CA ALA A 196 6.05 -4.22 -20.31
C ALA A 196 6.19 -5.45 -19.40
N GLY A 197 6.92 -6.46 -19.85
CA GLY A 197 7.27 -7.61 -19.02
C GLY A 197 8.11 -7.20 -17.82
N LEU A 198 8.21 -8.09 -16.83
CA LEU A 198 9.11 -7.93 -15.68
C LEU A 198 10.50 -8.43 -16.07
N GLY A 199 11.49 -7.54 -16.00
CA GLY A 199 12.90 -7.88 -16.11
C GLY A 199 13.51 -8.20 -14.74
N GLU A 200 14.68 -8.81 -14.77
CA GLU A 200 15.49 -9.05 -13.56
C GLU A 200 15.86 -7.71 -12.91
N GLY A 201 15.66 -7.60 -11.59
CA GLY A 201 15.94 -6.38 -10.81
C GLY A 201 14.92 -5.25 -10.96
N ASP A 202 13.88 -5.41 -11.81
CA ASP A 202 12.85 -4.38 -11.99
C ASP A 202 12.04 -4.13 -10.72
N VAL A 203 11.65 -5.20 -10.02
CA VAL A 203 10.90 -5.09 -8.76
C VAL A 203 11.73 -4.36 -7.71
N GLY A 204 13.02 -4.73 -7.57
CA GLY A 204 13.95 -4.05 -6.66
C GLY A 204 14.07 -2.56 -6.96
N SER A 205 14.30 -2.22 -8.24
CA SER A 205 14.37 -0.82 -8.68
C SER A 205 13.06 -0.06 -8.41
N GLY A 206 11.91 -0.71 -8.58
CA GLY A 206 10.60 -0.14 -8.29
C GLY A 206 10.39 0.12 -6.79
N LEU A 207 10.77 -0.83 -5.92
CA LEU A 207 10.70 -0.69 -4.46
C LEU A 207 11.65 0.40 -3.94
N ASP A 208 12.83 0.55 -4.53
CA ASP A 208 13.76 1.63 -4.20
C ASP A 208 13.17 2.98 -4.61
N LEU A 209 12.57 3.06 -5.80
CA LEU A 209 11.93 4.26 -6.32
C LEU A 209 10.76 4.69 -5.43
N THR A 210 9.77 3.84 -5.22
CA THR A 210 8.59 4.18 -4.42
C THR A 210 8.95 4.40 -2.95
N GLY A 211 9.87 3.60 -2.41
CA GLY A 211 10.40 3.75 -1.05
C GLY A 211 11.03 5.11 -0.81
N HIS A 212 11.85 5.59 -1.75
CA HIS A 212 12.44 6.94 -1.67
C HIS A 212 11.37 8.02 -1.53
N PHE A 213 10.33 7.99 -2.37
CA PHE A 213 9.27 9.02 -2.34
C PHE A 213 8.37 8.91 -1.12
N LEU A 214 8.02 7.70 -0.68
CA LEU A 214 7.28 7.49 0.57
C LEU A 214 8.07 8.04 1.77
N GLU A 215 9.35 7.74 1.84
CA GLU A 215 10.20 8.21 2.93
C GLU A 215 10.30 9.74 2.95
N GLN A 216 10.62 10.35 1.81
CA GLN A 216 10.87 11.79 1.71
C GLN A 216 9.62 12.64 1.85
N PHE A 217 8.49 12.22 1.28
CA PHE A 217 7.31 13.07 1.18
C PHE A 217 6.17 12.68 2.10
N VAL A 218 6.14 11.43 2.57
CA VAL A 218 5.06 10.94 3.42
C VAL A 218 5.51 10.76 4.87
N PHE A 219 6.59 10.02 5.10
CA PHE A 219 6.99 9.63 6.45
C PHE A 219 7.91 10.65 7.14
N HIS A 220 8.96 11.15 6.48
CA HIS A 220 9.88 12.14 7.06
C HIS A 220 9.18 13.44 7.49
N PRO A 221 8.24 14.02 6.73
CA PRO A 221 7.52 15.23 7.18
C PRO A 221 6.71 15.01 8.45
N GLN A 222 6.33 13.77 8.74
CA GLN A 222 5.63 13.38 9.97
C GLN A 222 6.58 12.98 11.11
N ASN A 223 7.90 13.12 10.94
CA ASN A 223 8.94 12.61 11.86
C ASN A 223 8.79 11.11 12.16
N ARG A 224 8.42 10.31 11.16
CA ARG A 224 8.24 8.86 11.27
C ARG A 224 9.14 8.14 10.27
N PRO A 225 9.71 6.99 10.64
CA PRO A 225 10.41 6.15 9.68
C PRO A 225 9.40 5.44 8.76
N ILE A 226 9.87 4.98 7.62
CA ILE A 226 9.11 4.05 6.79
C ILE A 226 8.76 2.79 7.63
N PRO A 227 7.56 2.19 7.48
CA PRO A 227 7.13 1.07 8.33
C PRO A 227 8.12 -0.10 8.31
N PRO A 228 8.54 -0.63 9.48
CA PRO A 228 9.48 -1.76 9.56
C PRO A 228 9.00 -3.01 8.81
N ALA A 229 7.68 -3.23 8.74
CA ALA A 229 7.11 -4.34 7.97
C ALA A 229 7.46 -4.25 6.47
N ARG A 230 7.51 -3.02 5.90
CA ARG A 230 7.95 -2.81 4.52
C ARG A 230 9.44 -3.14 4.35
N VAL A 231 10.27 -2.67 5.25
CA VAL A 231 11.71 -2.97 5.20
C VAL A 231 11.94 -4.48 5.25
N TRP A 232 11.27 -5.14 6.17
CA TRP A 232 11.37 -6.59 6.32
C TRP A 232 10.87 -7.35 5.08
N MET A 233 9.78 -6.92 4.46
CA MET A 233 9.29 -7.50 3.20
C MET A 233 10.34 -7.39 2.09
N VAL A 234 10.96 -6.21 1.91
CA VAL A 234 12.01 -6.00 0.90
C VAL A 234 13.20 -6.93 1.15
N ASP A 235 13.62 -7.09 2.40
CA ASP A 235 14.71 -8.00 2.75
C ASP A 235 14.33 -9.46 2.45
N LYS A 236 13.10 -9.88 2.75
CA LYS A 236 12.63 -11.23 2.44
C LYS A 236 12.52 -11.50 0.94
N LEU A 237 12.09 -10.52 0.14
CA LEU A 237 12.09 -10.62 -1.32
C LEU A 237 13.52 -10.77 -1.85
N ARG A 238 14.48 -10.03 -1.29
CA ARG A 238 15.91 -10.12 -1.66
C ARG A 238 16.49 -11.49 -1.30
N GLU A 239 16.24 -11.99 -0.08
CA GLU A 239 16.65 -13.33 0.34
C GLU A 239 16.09 -14.45 -0.54
N ALA A 240 14.87 -14.25 -1.05
CA ALA A 240 14.20 -15.19 -1.96
C ALA A 240 14.62 -15.06 -3.44
N GLY A 241 15.55 -14.13 -3.77
CA GLY A 241 15.97 -13.88 -5.16
C GLY A 241 14.88 -13.31 -6.07
N ARG A 242 13.98 -12.48 -5.49
CA ARG A 242 12.83 -11.89 -6.20
C ARG A 242 13.02 -10.41 -6.54
N LEU A 243 14.21 -9.83 -6.24
CA LEU A 243 14.58 -8.44 -6.53
C LEU A 243 15.68 -8.35 -7.56
#